data_4a7da12038e3d9c7ad049c62824ef668
#
_entry.id   4a7da12038e3d9c7ad049c62824ef668
#
_cell.length_a   1.000
_cell.length_b   1.000
_cell.length_c   1.000
_cell.angle_alpha   90.00
_cell.angle_beta   90.00
_cell.angle_gamma   90.00
#
_symmetry.space_group_name_H-M   'P 1'
#
loop_
_entity.id
_entity.type
_entity.pdbx_description
1 polymer ?
#
loop_
_entity_poly.entity_id
_entity_poly.type
_entity_poly.pdbx_seq_one_letter_code
_entity_poly.pdbx_strand_id
1 'polypeptide(L)'
;IESVVTDWMDPCSGTLGSNEGGTGGTGANGATGNGARSGGDRDSAFNAWVGGVIRSGSADGRNGNADVSFETDGASAGMDFRVNPNLAIGVGIGYGRDDNAIGDNGSRVKGDASTLASYASYHPGERFYLDGLLGYQRIAFDLRRYVTPTDGFVFGQRDGDQWFASVSTGADIRKGAVTWNPYLRLDLARGTLDGYTETGDAIYALRYGAMDVDTSTGNLG
;
A
#
# COMPACT_ATOMS: atom_id res chain seq x y z
N ILE A 1 -5.39 0.15 6.34
CA ILE A 1 -4.91 1.21 5.41
C ILE A 1 -3.38 1.22 5.36
N GLU A 2 -2.66 0.94 6.47
CA GLU A 2 -1.19 0.94 6.50
C GLU A 2 -0.52 -0.10 5.60
N SER A 3 -1.13 -1.26 5.38
CA SER A 3 -0.52 -2.34 4.61
C SER A 3 -0.52 -2.12 3.09
N VAL A 4 -1.36 -1.25 2.58
CA VAL A 4 -1.53 -1.04 1.13
C VAL A 4 -0.42 -0.15 0.55
N VAL A 5 0.09 0.80 1.32
CA VAL A 5 1.05 1.80 0.80
C VAL A 5 2.49 1.27 0.76
N THR A 6 2.88 0.42 1.70
CA THR A 6 4.27 -0.03 1.83
C THR A 6 4.63 -1.21 0.93
N ASP A 7 3.65 -2.01 0.51
CA ASP A 7 3.88 -3.21 -0.30
C ASP A 7 3.93 -2.93 -1.82
N TRP A 8 3.52 -1.72 -2.23
CA TRP A 8 3.40 -1.33 -3.63
C TRP A 8 4.73 -0.92 -4.28
N MET A 9 5.73 -0.57 -3.48
CA MET A 9 6.95 0.04 -3.98
C MET A 9 8.22 -0.48 -3.33
N ASP A 10 8.40 -1.78 -3.24
CA ASP A 10 9.71 -2.36 -2.98
C ASP A 10 10.38 -2.80 -4.29
N PRO A 11 11.09 -1.89 -4.99
CA PRO A 11 11.74 -2.23 -6.26
C PRO A 11 12.93 -3.16 -6.09
N CYS A 12 13.37 -3.42 -4.85
CA CYS A 12 14.56 -4.20 -4.55
C CYS A 12 14.31 -5.59 -3.94
N SER A 13 13.08 -5.97 -3.61
CA SER A 13 12.80 -7.31 -3.06
C SER A 13 12.78 -8.43 -4.11
N GLY A 14 13.62 -8.34 -5.11
CA GLY A 14 13.86 -9.39 -6.12
C GLY A 14 14.72 -10.53 -5.58
N THR A 15 14.52 -10.98 -4.35
CA THR A 15 15.08 -12.24 -3.86
C THR A 15 14.08 -13.36 -4.11
N LEU A 16 14.48 -14.28 -4.98
CA LEU A 16 13.83 -15.55 -5.22
C LEU A 16 13.52 -16.24 -3.89
N GLY A 17 12.24 -16.41 -3.61
CA GLY A 17 11.76 -17.04 -2.40
C GLY A 17 12.25 -18.46 -2.24
N SER A 18 12.83 -18.74 -1.10
CA SER A 18 12.88 -20.06 -0.52
C SER A 18 11.60 -20.26 0.29
N ASN A 19 10.89 -21.32 -0.09
CA ASN A 19 9.73 -21.87 0.56
C ASN A 19 10.14 -22.40 1.95
N GLU A 20 9.75 -21.73 3.04
CA GLU A 20 9.79 -22.36 4.36
C GLU A 20 8.47 -22.17 5.09
N GLY A 21 7.88 -23.32 5.43
CA GLY A 21 6.62 -23.45 6.09
C GLY A 21 6.65 -22.95 7.53
N GLY A 22 5.71 -22.08 7.85
CA GLY A 22 5.35 -21.70 9.21
C GLY A 22 3.88 -22.01 9.45
N THR A 23 3.64 -22.97 10.31
CA THR A 23 2.31 -23.39 10.77
C THR A 23 1.72 -22.37 11.72
N GLY A 24 0.47 -21.94 11.44
CA GLY A 24 -0.44 -21.45 12.47
C GLY A 24 -0.85 -19.99 12.36
N GLY A 25 -1.89 -19.74 11.59
CA GLY A 25 -2.67 -18.50 11.59
C GLY A 25 -3.75 -18.57 10.54
N THR A 26 -5.00 -18.51 10.95
CA THR A 26 -6.20 -18.60 10.11
C THR A 26 -6.15 -17.60 8.95
N GLY A 27 -6.02 -18.12 7.82
CA GLY A 27 -5.90 -17.81 6.45
C GLY A 27 -6.45 -16.51 5.93
N ALA A 28 -5.59 -15.57 5.61
CA ALA A 28 -5.82 -14.70 4.46
C ALA A 28 -5.02 -15.29 3.29
N ASN A 29 -5.70 -15.86 2.31
CA ASN A 29 -5.08 -16.26 1.06
C ASN A 29 -4.79 -15.01 0.21
N GLY A 30 -3.68 -14.37 0.46
CA GLY A 30 -3.21 -13.26 -0.36
C GLY A 30 -2.41 -13.79 -1.55
N ALA A 31 -2.92 -13.65 -2.74
CA ALA A 31 -2.12 -13.80 -3.95
C ALA A 31 -1.31 -12.51 -4.15
N THR A 32 -0.03 -12.55 -3.86
CA THR A 32 0.93 -11.49 -4.22
C THR A 32 1.26 -11.64 -5.70
N GLY A 33 0.77 -10.69 -6.53
CA GLY A 33 1.18 -10.61 -7.93
C GLY A 33 2.62 -10.12 -8.03
N ASN A 34 3.50 -10.93 -8.59
CA ASN A 34 4.85 -10.49 -8.94
C ASN A 34 4.79 -9.51 -10.09
N GLY A 35 5.28 -8.28 -9.89
CA GLY A 35 5.47 -7.34 -10.98
C GLY A 35 6.40 -7.90 -12.05
N ALA A 36 5.95 -7.95 -13.29
CA ALA A 36 6.78 -8.33 -14.40
C ALA A 36 7.72 -7.14 -14.73
N ARG A 37 9.02 -7.32 -14.52
CA ARG A 37 10.04 -6.41 -15.06
C ARG A 37 10.18 -6.72 -16.53
N SER A 38 10.00 -5.74 -17.39
CA SER A 38 10.51 -5.81 -18.76
C SER A 38 12.03 -5.88 -18.67
N GLY A 39 12.63 -7.01 -19.07
CA GLY A 39 14.06 -7.22 -19.03
C GLY A 39 14.76 -6.28 -20.02
N GLY A 40 15.12 -5.09 -19.55
CA GLY A 40 16.10 -4.26 -20.22
C GLY A 40 17.48 -4.90 -20.04
N ASP A 41 18.30 -4.81 -21.06
CA ASP A 41 19.70 -5.19 -21.01
C ASP A 41 20.35 -4.55 -19.77
N ARG A 42 21.22 -5.28 -19.07
CA ARG A 42 21.91 -4.77 -17.87
C ARG A 42 22.70 -3.48 -18.09
N ASP A 43 22.93 -3.12 -19.33
CA ASP A 43 23.63 -1.89 -19.78
C ASP A 43 22.66 -0.75 -20.16
N SER A 44 21.33 -0.95 -20.07
CA SER A 44 20.37 0.11 -20.36
C SER A 44 20.36 1.15 -19.26
N ALA A 45 20.58 2.42 -19.62
CA ALA A 45 20.42 3.55 -18.70
C ALA A 45 18.95 3.79 -18.30
N PHE A 46 18.01 3.17 -19.01
CA PHE A 46 16.57 3.35 -18.83
C PHE A 46 15.89 1.98 -18.72
N ASN A 47 15.03 1.82 -17.70
CA ASN A 47 14.17 0.67 -17.54
C ASN A 47 12.72 1.13 -17.31
N ALA A 48 11.77 0.34 -17.78
CA ALA A 48 10.36 0.51 -17.46
C ALA A 48 9.85 -0.76 -16.75
N TRP A 49 8.91 -0.58 -15.87
CA TRP A 49 8.29 -1.67 -15.14
C TRP A 49 6.77 -1.49 -15.03
N VAL A 50 6.06 -2.59 -14.90
CA VAL A 50 4.63 -2.64 -14.58
C VAL A 50 4.42 -3.65 -13.48
N GLY A 51 3.46 -3.40 -12.62
CA GLY A 51 3.09 -4.28 -11.52
C GLY A 51 1.58 -4.27 -11.31
N GLY A 52 1.10 -5.28 -10.59
CA GLY A 52 -0.29 -5.34 -10.18
C GLY A 52 -0.43 -6.16 -8.91
N VAL A 53 -1.50 -5.93 -8.17
CA VAL A 53 -1.86 -6.65 -6.97
C VAL A 53 -3.34 -6.99 -7.03
N ILE A 54 -3.69 -8.19 -6.61
CA ILE A 54 -5.07 -8.60 -6.34
C ILE A 54 -5.03 -9.31 -4.99
N ARG A 55 -5.83 -8.84 -4.06
CA ARG A 55 -5.97 -9.42 -2.72
C ARG A 55 -7.43 -9.53 -2.37
N SER A 56 -7.80 -10.62 -1.74
CA SER A 56 -9.13 -10.81 -1.17
C SER A 56 -9.02 -11.57 0.14
N GLY A 57 -9.93 -11.30 1.06
CA GLY A 57 -9.96 -12.00 2.33
C GLY A 57 -11.20 -11.67 3.13
N SER A 58 -11.37 -12.40 4.24
CA SER A 58 -12.43 -12.14 5.19
C SER A 58 -11.89 -12.28 6.61
N ALA A 59 -12.47 -11.52 7.51
CA ALA A 59 -12.23 -11.62 8.94
C ALA A 59 -13.58 -11.77 9.65
N ASP A 60 -13.72 -12.88 10.39
CA ASP A 60 -14.91 -13.13 11.19
C ASP A 60 -14.97 -12.14 12.36
N GLY A 61 -16.12 -11.55 12.54
CA GLY A 61 -16.40 -10.66 13.67
C GLY A 61 -16.32 -11.42 14.98
N ARG A 62 -15.72 -10.79 15.99
CA ARG A 62 -15.66 -11.32 17.36
C ARG A 62 -16.10 -10.25 18.35
N ASN A 63 -16.67 -10.68 19.48
CA ASN A 63 -17.07 -9.78 20.57
C ASN A 63 -18.06 -8.67 20.15
N GLY A 64 -18.98 -8.96 19.24
CA GLY A 64 -19.99 -8.01 18.78
C GLY A 64 -19.55 -7.13 17.62
N ASN A 65 -18.37 -7.33 17.09
CA ASN A 65 -17.95 -6.70 15.84
C ASN A 65 -18.52 -7.45 14.64
N ALA A 66 -18.86 -6.73 13.58
CA ALA A 66 -19.33 -7.32 12.33
C ALA A 66 -18.22 -8.04 11.57
N ASP A 67 -18.58 -9.03 10.78
CA ASP A 67 -17.69 -9.65 9.80
C ASP A 67 -17.24 -8.62 8.78
N VAL A 68 -16.02 -8.74 8.29
CA VAL A 68 -15.49 -7.87 7.25
C VAL A 68 -14.93 -8.74 6.13
N SER A 69 -15.38 -8.51 4.91
CA SER A 69 -14.72 -9.03 3.72
C SER A 69 -14.13 -7.90 2.89
N PHE A 70 -12.97 -8.14 2.33
CA PHE A 70 -12.27 -7.14 1.53
C PHE A 70 -11.78 -7.74 0.21
N GLU A 71 -11.80 -6.91 -0.82
CA GLU A 71 -11.20 -7.15 -2.11
C GLU A 71 -10.42 -5.90 -2.50
N THR A 72 -9.13 -6.07 -2.80
CA THR A 72 -8.23 -5.01 -3.23
C THR A 72 -7.62 -5.40 -4.56
N ASP A 73 -7.75 -4.56 -5.55
CA ASP A 73 -7.06 -4.70 -6.82
C ASP A 73 -6.34 -3.41 -7.20
N GLY A 74 -5.25 -3.56 -7.95
CA GLY A 74 -4.50 -2.40 -8.35
C GLY A 74 -3.45 -2.69 -9.41
N ALA A 75 -3.04 -1.63 -10.09
CA ALA A 75 -2.00 -1.65 -11.09
C ALA A 75 -1.05 -0.46 -10.90
N SER A 76 0.22 -0.68 -11.19
CA SER A 76 1.23 0.36 -11.16
C SER A 76 2.16 0.24 -12.36
N ALA A 77 2.75 1.35 -12.77
CA ALA A 77 3.76 1.41 -13.80
C ALA A 77 4.77 2.51 -13.47
N GLY A 78 5.99 2.35 -13.94
CA GLY A 78 7.02 3.35 -13.71
C GLY A 78 8.22 3.17 -14.61
N MET A 79 9.17 4.07 -14.43
CA MET A 79 10.41 4.09 -15.16
C MET A 79 11.57 4.50 -14.28
N ASP A 80 12.71 3.88 -14.53
CA ASP A 80 13.96 4.13 -13.83
C ASP A 80 15.01 4.67 -14.81
N PHE A 81 15.79 5.59 -14.33
CA PHE A 81 16.95 6.11 -15.03
C PHE A 81 18.20 5.92 -14.17
N ARG A 82 19.18 5.22 -14.70
CA ARG A 82 20.49 5.08 -14.06
C ARG A 82 21.35 6.30 -14.37
N VAL A 83 21.49 7.17 -13.38
CA VAL A 83 22.29 8.41 -13.49
C VAL A 83 23.79 8.08 -13.59
N ASN A 84 24.22 7.10 -12.78
CA ASN A 84 25.58 6.57 -12.77
C ASN A 84 25.58 5.13 -12.20
N PRO A 85 26.73 4.43 -12.16
CA PRO A 85 26.76 3.05 -11.63
C PRO A 85 26.21 2.87 -10.20
N ASN A 86 26.22 3.93 -9.41
CA ASN A 86 25.84 3.90 -8.00
C ASN A 86 24.48 4.55 -7.71
N LEU A 87 23.87 5.24 -8.68
CA LEU A 87 22.62 6.01 -8.46
C LEU A 87 21.61 5.72 -9.56
N ALA A 88 20.45 5.26 -9.16
CA ALA A 88 19.26 5.19 -9.99
C ALA A 88 18.16 6.08 -9.39
N ILE A 89 17.39 6.74 -10.26
CA ILE A 89 16.21 7.51 -9.91
C ILE A 89 15.03 7.03 -10.72
N GLY A 90 13.83 7.11 -10.19
CA GLY A 90 12.64 6.67 -10.91
C GLY A 90 11.40 7.44 -10.51
N VAL A 91 10.38 7.26 -11.35
CA VAL A 91 9.03 7.75 -11.11
C VAL A 91 8.03 6.65 -11.41
N GLY A 92 6.92 6.64 -10.68
CA GLY A 92 5.87 5.65 -10.87
C GLY A 92 4.51 6.26 -10.62
N ILE A 93 3.52 5.67 -11.27
CA ILE A 93 2.11 5.95 -11.06
C ILE A 93 1.41 4.67 -10.66
N GLY A 94 0.37 4.78 -9.86
CA GLY A 94 -0.44 3.65 -9.42
C GLY A 94 -1.91 4.01 -9.35
N TYR A 95 -2.75 3.01 -9.51
CA TYR A 95 -4.17 3.09 -9.29
C TYR A 95 -4.62 1.82 -8.55
N GLY A 96 -5.43 1.98 -7.52
CA GLY A 96 -5.95 0.89 -6.72
C GLY A 96 -7.41 1.08 -6.37
N ARG A 97 -8.08 -0.02 -6.13
CA ARG A 97 -9.46 -0.11 -5.65
C ARG A 97 -9.55 -1.03 -4.46
N ASP A 98 -10.34 -0.61 -3.51
CA ASP A 98 -10.73 -1.40 -2.36
C ASP A 98 -12.24 -1.53 -2.30
N ASP A 99 -12.73 -2.72 -2.04
CA ASP A 99 -14.15 -2.99 -1.83
C ASP A 99 -14.32 -3.81 -0.54
N ASN A 100 -14.84 -3.17 0.49
CA ASN A 100 -14.98 -3.73 1.82
C ASN A 100 -16.45 -3.86 2.19
N ALA A 101 -16.95 -5.08 2.33
CA ALA A 101 -18.28 -5.34 2.89
C ALA A 101 -18.17 -5.50 4.42
N ILE A 102 -19.12 -4.91 5.14
CA ILE A 102 -19.16 -4.87 6.62
C ILE A 102 -20.45 -5.50 7.07
N GLY A 103 -20.37 -6.68 7.68
CA GLY A 103 -21.50 -7.49 8.10
C GLY A 103 -22.36 -7.96 6.94
N ASP A 104 -23.50 -8.59 7.27
CA ASP A 104 -24.41 -9.22 6.30
C ASP A 104 -25.56 -8.30 5.87
N ASN A 105 -25.61 -7.08 6.38
CA ASN A 105 -26.70 -6.13 6.16
C ASN A 105 -26.52 -5.26 4.90
N GLY A 106 -25.46 -5.50 4.12
CA GLY A 106 -25.15 -4.75 2.90
C GLY A 106 -24.44 -3.42 3.12
N SER A 107 -23.95 -3.13 4.31
CA SER A 107 -23.02 -2.01 4.55
C SER A 107 -21.70 -2.25 3.80
N ARG A 108 -21.16 -1.20 3.17
CA ARG A 108 -20.01 -1.32 2.27
C ARG A 108 -19.22 -0.03 2.21
N VAL A 109 -17.91 -0.16 2.11
CA VAL A 109 -16.98 0.95 1.82
C VAL A 109 -16.18 0.59 0.58
N LYS A 110 -16.26 1.43 -0.44
CA LYS A 110 -15.40 1.36 -1.62
C LYS A 110 -14.40 2.48 -1.58
N GLY A 111 -13.18 2.18 -1.99
CA GLY A 111 -12.08 3.14 -2.08
C GLY A 111 -11.43 3.08 -3.45
N ASP A 112 -11.17 4.24 -4.04
CA ASP A 112 -10.35 4.39 -5.24
C ASP A 112 -9.14 5.26 -4.87
N ALA A 113 -7.95 4.84 -5.27
CA ALA A 113 -6.71 5.55 -4.98
C ALA A 113 -5.87 5.76 -6.23
N SER A 114 -5.42 6.98 -6.46
CA SER A 114 -4.48 7.33 -7.52
C SER A 114 -3.20 7.87 -6.92
N THR A 115 -2.06 7.28 -7.30
CA THR A 115 -0.75 7.54 -6.70
C THR A 115 0.25 8.03 -7.74
N LEU A 116 1.05 9.01 -7.36
CA LEU A 116 2.27 9.42 -8.05
C LEU A 116 3.42 9.34 -7.06
N ALA A 117 4.54 8.73 -7.46
CA ALA A 117 5.71 8.63 -6.61
C ALA A 117 7.01 8.85 -7.39
N SER A 118 8.03 9.31 -6.68
CA SER A 118 9.41 9.36 -7.13
C SER A 118 10.27 8.60 -6.14
N TYR A 119 11.32 7.97 -6.62
CA TYR A 119 12.23 7.19 -5.79
C TYR A 119 13.67 7.29 -6.29
N ALA A 120 14.58 7.03 -5.39
CA ALA A 120 16.00 7.00 -5.69
C ALA A 120 16.65 5.85 -4.91
N SER A 121 17.60 5.19 -5.56
CA SER A 121 18.42 4.14 -4.97
C SER A 121 19.89 4.47 -5.16
N TYR A 122 20.63 4.58 -4.06
CA TYR A 122 22.05 4.94 -4.05
C TYR A 122 22.87 3.85 -3.38
N HIS A 123 23.79 3.27 -4.14
CA HIS A 123 24.71 2.21 -3.71
C HIS A 123 26.16 2.69 -3.79
N PRO A 124 26.71 3.33 -2.75
CA PRO A 124 28.09 3.83 -2.73
C PRO A 124 29.12 2.69 -2.62
N GLY A 125 28.98 1.67 -3.43
CA GLY A 125 29.81 0.48 -3.44
C GLY A 125 29.00 -0.80 -3.25
N GLU A 126 29.68 -1.92 -3.02
CA GLU A 126 29.07 -3.25 -2.99
C GLU A 126 28.36 -3.61 -1.66
N ARG A 127 28.51 -2.76 -0.64
CA ARG A 127 28.08 -3.13 0.73
C ARG A 127 26.96 -2.31 1.28
N PHE A 128 26.85 -1.06 0.90
CA PHE A 128 25.87 -0.14 1.48
C PHE A 128 24.85 0.29 0.46
N TYR A 129 23.61 0.48 0.92
CA TYR A 129 22.57 1.07 0.13
C TYR A 129 21.81 2.15 0.93
N LEU A 130 21.26 3.10 0.19
CA LEU A 130 20.34 4.11 0.69
C LEU A 130 19.23 4.27 -0.35
N ASP A 131 18.02 3.93 0.04
CA ASP A 131 16.83 4.07 -0.79
C ASP A 131 15.91 5.12 -0.23
N GLY A 132 15.32 5.90 -1.09
CA GLY A 132 14.35 6.92 -0.72
C GLY A 132 13.16 6.90 -1.66
N LEU A 133 11.99 7.17 -1.13
CA LEU A 133 10.73 7.27 -1.86
C LEU A 133 9.93 8.43 -1.30
N LEU A 134 9.31 9.19 -2.21
CA LEU A 134 8.34 10.25 -1.89
C LEU A 134 7.16 10.12 -2.84
N GLY A 135 5.95 10.09 -2.29
CA GLY A 135 4.75 9.96 -3.07
C GLY A 135 3.61 10.83 -2.58
N TYR A 136 2.66 11.02 -3.47
CA TYR A 136 1.39 11.68 -3.24
C TYR A 136 0.26 10.80 -3.77
N GLN A 137 -0.81 10.70 -2.98
CA GLN A 137 -1.96 9.88 -3.29
C GLN A 137 -3.24 10.69 -3.11
N ARG A 138 -4.16 10.56 -4.04
CA ARG A 138 -5.55 10.95 -3.88
C ARG A 138 -6.40 9.73 -3.64
N ILE A 139 -7.33 9.85 -2.71
CA ILE A 139 -8.21 8.76 -2.28
C ILE A 139 -9.64 9.27 -2.33
N ALA A 140 -10.54 8.47 -2.90
CA ALA A 140 -11.97 8.73 -2.90
C ALA A 140 -12.69 7.53 -2.29
N PHE A 141 -13.64 7.79 -1.39
CA PHE A 141 -14.44 6.76 -0.74
C PHE A 141 -15.92 6.95 -1.04
N ASP A 142 -16.56 5.85 -1.43
CA ASP A 142 -18.02 5.70 -1.48
C ASP A 142 -18.46 4.81 -0.32
N LEU A 143 -19.32 5.32 0.53
CA LEU A 143 -19.81 4.65 1.72
C LEU A 143 -21.29 4.36 1.60
N ARG A 144 -21.69 3.16 1.98
CA ARG A 144 -23.08 2.75 2.16
C ARG A 144 -23.24 2.09 3.51
N ARG A 145 -24.10 2.65 4.35
CA ARG A 145 -24.36 2.15 5.69
C ARG A 145 -25.84 1.78 5.85
N TYR A 146 -26.10 0.58 6.31
CA TYR A 146 -27.45 0.13 6.66
C TYR A 146 -27.95 0.79 7.94
N VAL A 147 -29.21 1.16 7.95
CA VAL A 147 -29.89 1.81 9.07
C VAL A 147 -31.00 0.89 9.58
N THR A 148 -30.73 0.16 10.65
CA THR A 148 -31.65 -0.83 11.23
C THR A 148 -33.05 -0.32 11.54
N PRO A 149 -33.26 0.90 12.14
CA PRO A 149 -34.60 1.37 12.48
C PRO A 149 -35.51 1.66 11.29
N THR A 150 -34.93 1.95 10.12
CA THR A 150 -35.72 2.29 8.93
C THR A 150 -35.62 1.21 7.84
N ASP A 151 -34.88 0.13 8.09
CA ASP A 151 -34.59 -0.93 7.11
C ASP A 151 -34.12 -0.36 5.76
N GLY A 152 -33.30 0.68 5.84
CA GLY A 152 -32.84 1.48 4.69
C GLY A 152 -31.33 1.68 4.67
N PHE A 153 -30.89 2.50 3.73
CA PHE A 153 -29.48 2.84 3.58
C PHE A 153 -29.25 4.34 3.57
N VAL A 154 -28.13 4.74 4.15
CA VAL A 154 -27.53 6.06 3.97
C VAL A 154 -26.25 5.93 3.17
N PHE A 155 -25.94 6.98 2.42
CA PHE A 155 -24.82 7.03 1.51
C PHE A 155 -23.94 8.23 1.86
N GLY A 156 -22.63 8.05 1.72
CA GLY A 156 -21.65 9.11 1.91
C GLY A 156 -20.55 9.03 0.85
N GLN A 157 -19.99 10.18 0.53
CA GLN A 157 -18.80 10.29 -0.30
C GLN A 157 -17.76 11.11 0.46
N ARG A 158 -16.53 10.67 0.43
CA ARG A 158 -15.42 11.31 1.12
C ARG A 158 -14.17 11.25 0.27
N ASP A 159 -13.60 12.41 0.02
CA ASP A 159 -12.29 12.53 -0.62
C ASP A 159 -11.20 12.74 0.42
N GLY A 160 -9.98 12.46 0.01
CA GLY A 160 -8.80 12.73 0.80
C GLY A 160 -7.53 12.71 -0.03
N ASP A 161 -6.48 13.19 0.58
CA ASP A 161 -5.15 13.16 0.00
C ASP A 161 -4.10 12.78 1.06
N GLN A 162 -3.00 12.24 0.57
CA GLN A 162 -1.93 11.75 1.43
C GLN A 162 -0.57 11.98 0.78
N TRP A 163 0.37 12.52 1.55
CA TRP A 163 1.79 12.47 1.28
C TRP A 163 2.41 11.32 2.05
N PHE A 164 3.31 10.59 1.42
CA PHE A 164 4.06 9.54 2.08
C PHE A 164 5.52 9.56 1.64
N ALA A 165 6.39 9.16 2.55
CA ALA A 165 7.82 9.07 2.31
C ALA A 165 8.38 7.84 3.00
N SER A 166 9.36 7.21 2.38
CA SER A 166 10.12 6.10 2.96
C SER A 166 11.61 6.32 2.74
N VAL A 167 12.40 6.05 3.75
CA VAL A 167 13.85 6.01 3.65
C VAL A 167 14.34 4.71 4.25
N SER A 168 15.14 3.96 3.50
CA SER A 168 15.79 2.76 4.00
C SER A 168 17.29 2.78 3.74
N THR A 169 18.05 2.24 4.66
CA THR A 169 19.50 2.06 4.52
C THR A 169 19.91 0.74 5.14
N GLY A 170 20.91 0.13 4.60
CA GLY A 170 21.44 -1.12 5.11
C GLY A 170 22.80 -1.48 4.55
N ALA A 171 23.26 -2.64 4.95
CA ALA A 171 24.58 -3.13 4.53
C ALA A 171 24.55 -4.64 4.26
N ASP A 172 25.19 -5.04 3.16
CA ASP A 172 25.45 -6.44 2.83
C ASP A 172 26.83 -6.86 3.34
N ILE A 173 26.85 -7.63 4.41
CA ILE A 173 28.09 -8.11 5.03
C ILE A 173 28.24 -9.59 4.74
N ARG A 174 29.19 -9.95 3.89
CA ARG A 174 29.50 -11.36 3.57
C ARG A 174 30.79 -11.77 4.24
N LYS A 175 30.73 -12.85 5.04
CA LYS A 175 31.89 -13.42 5.71
C LYS A 175 31.87 -14.95 5.57
N GLY A 176 32.64 -15.46 4.62
CA GLY A 176 32.62 -16.88 4.26
C GLY A 176 31.23 -17.31 3.72
N ALA A 177 30.64 -18.31 4.35
CA ALA A 177 29.32 -18.83 3.99
C ALA A 177 28.15 -18.05 4.65
N VAL A 178 28.43 -17.05 5.47
CA VAL A 178 27.43 -16.26 6.19
C VAL A 178 27.23 -14.91 5.51
N THR A 179 25.98 -14.57 5.20
CA THR A 179 25.56 -13.25 4.76
C THR A 179 24.69 -12.63 5.84
N TRP A 180 25.00 -11.40 6.24
CA TRP A 180 24.26 -10.62 7.21
C TRP A 180 23.89 -9.28 6.60
N ASN A 181 22.60 -8.91 6.67
CA ASN A 181 22.01 -7.75 6.00
C ASN A 181 21.30 -6.86 7.04
N PRO A 182 22.03 -6.13 7.90
CA PRO A 182 21.38 -5.18 8.81
C PRO A 182 20.76 -4.04 8.01
N TYR A 183 19.54 -3.65 8.40
CA TYR A 183 18.85 -2.54 7.77
C TYR A 183 18.07 -1.69 8.77
N LEU A 184 17.84 -0.44 8.39
CA LEU A 184 16.94 0.49 9.05
C LEU A 184 16.00 1.07 7.98
N ARG A 185 14.70 1.12 8.29
CA ARG A 185 13.69 1.77 7.44
C ARG A 185 12.81 2.67 8.29
N LEU A 186 12.52 3.85 7.77
CA LEU A 186 11.57 4.82 8.32
C LEU A 186 10.53 5.14 7.27
N ASP A 187 9.26 4.92 7.60
CA ASP A 187 8.11 5.25 6.78
C ASP A 187 7.30 6.35 7.47
N LEU A 188 6.92 7.37 6.71
CA LEU A 188 6.15 8.51 7.15
C LEU A 188 4.96 8.69 6.21
N ALA A 189 3.79 8.94 6.75
CA ALA A 189 2.62 9.30 5.97
C ALA A 189 1.82 10.38 6.69
N ARG A 190 1.32 11.34 5.93
CA ARG A 190 0.42 12.38 6.39
C ARG A 190 -0.70 12.56 5.39
N GLY A 191 -1.93 12.37 5.85
CA GLY A 191 -3.13 12.47 5.02
C GLY A 191 -4.18 13.34 5.66
N THR A 192 -5.03 13.89 4.82
CA THR A 192 -6.23 14.63 5.21
C THR A 192 -7.42 13.98 4.52
N LEU A 193 -8.46 13.72 5.29
CA LEU A 193 -9.74 13.22 4.81
C LEU A 193 -10.79 14.31 4.97
N ASP A 194 -11.49 14.65 3.92
CA ASP A 194 -12.52 15.68 3.92
C ASP A 194 -13.72 15.31 4.80
N GLY A 195 -14.38 16.32 5.35
CA GLY A 195 -15.66 16.12 6.03
C GLY A 195 -16.77 15.83 5.02
N TYR A 196 -17.73 15.00 5.40
CA TYR A 196 -18.89 14.71 4.57
C TYR A 196 -20.17 14.57 5.40
N THR A 197 -21.31 14.61 4.72
CA THR A 197 -22.62 14.36 5.30
C THR A 197 -23.31 13.23 4.55
N GLU A 198 -23.80 12.26 5.28
CA GLU A 198 -24.58 11.17 4.70
C GLU A 198 -25.90 11.68 4.14
N THR A 199 -26.42 11.00 3.14
CA THR A 199 -27.72 11.26 2.49
C THR A 199 -28.55 9.98 2.46
N GLY A 200 -29.86 10.09 2.21
CA GLY A 200 -30.77 8.93 2.08
C GLY A 200 -31.74 8.75 3.25
N ASP A 201 -31.44 9.30 4.42
CA ASP A 201 -32.34 9.30 5.57
C ASP A 201 -32.26 10.64 6.31
N ALA A 202 -33.40 11.28 6.58
CA ALA A 202 -33.43 12.60 7.19
C ALA A 202 -33.13 12.60 8.70
N ILE A 203 -33.29 11.43 9.36
CA ILE A 203 -33.15 11.30 10.83
C ILE A 203 -31.81 10.67 11.19
N TYR A 204 -31.39 9.66 10.42
CA TYR A 204 -30.21 8.83 10.73
C TYR A 204 -28.97 9.15 9.91
N ALA A 205 -29.05 10.11 8.98
CA ALA A 205 -27.86 10.61 8.28
C ALA A 205 -26.91 11.33 9.25
N LEU A 206 -25.65 10.91 9.25
CA LEU A 206 -24.60 11.46 10.09
C LEU A 206 -23.75 12.48 9.34
N ARG A 207 -23.19 13.40 10.09
CA ARG A 207 -22.18 14.34 9.58
C ARG A 207 -20.83 14.04 10.21
N TYR A 208 -19.83 13.87 9.37
CA TYR A 208 -18.45 13.62 9.76
C TYR A 208 -17.60 14.85 9.46
N GLY A 209 -16.75 15.24 10.40
CA GLY A 209 -15.76 16.31 10.19
C GLY A 209 -14.59 15.84 9.34
N ALA A 210 -13.80 16.80 8.89
CA ALA A 210 -12.49 16.51 8.32
C ALA A 210 -11.57 15.88 9.39
N MET A 211 -10.63 15.05 8.95
CA MET A 211 -9.71 14.33 9.83
C MET A 211 -8.31 14.31 9.23
N ASP A 212 -7.32 14.68 10.03
CA ASP A 212 -5.91 14.51 9.70
C ASP A 212 -5.40 13.18 10.27
N VAL A 213 -4.58 12.50 9.52
CA VAL A 213 -3.96 11.22 9.89
C VAL A 213 -2.46 11.32 9.67
N ASP A 214 -1.70 11.20 10.74
CA ASP A 214 -0.24 11.15 10.70
C ASP A 214 0.23 9.76 11.15
N THR A 215 1.08 9.14 10.36
CA THR A 215 1.64 7.81 10.65
C THR A 215 3.16 7.86 10.53
N SER A 216 3.84 7.22 11.47
CA SER A 216 5.29 7.00 11.42
C SER A 216 5.62 5.58 11.87
N THR A 217 6.40 4.86 11.08
CA THR A 217 6.81 3.49 11.38
C THR A 217 8.31 3.36 11.19
N GLY A 218 8.99 2.77 12.19
CA GLY A 218 10.41 2.45 12.13
C GLY A 218 10.62 0.93 12.16
N ASN A 219 11.41 0.41 11.25
CA ASN A 219 11.77 -1.00 11.17
C ASN A 219 13.29 -1.15 11.27
N LEU A 220 13.72 -2.10 12.08
CA LEU A 220 15.12 -2.46 12.27
C LEU A 220 15.25 -3.98 12.12
N GLY A 221 16.19 -4.45 11.35
CA GLY A 221 16.45 -5.87 11.15
C GLY A 221 17.91 -6.17 10.84
#